data_3b475d298e835b3b9e3d40ce4f80c32f
#
_entry.id   3b475d298e835b3b9e3d40ce4f80c32f
#
_cell.length_a   1.000
_cell.length_b   1.000
_cell.length_c   1.000
_cell.angle_alpha   90.00
_cell.angle_beta   90.00
_cell.angle_gamma   90.00
#
_symmetry.space_group_name_H-M   'P 1'
#
loop_
_entity.id
_entity.type
_entity.pdbx_description
1 polymer ?
#
loop_
_entity_poly.entity_id
_entity_poly.type
_entity_poly.pdbx_seq_one_letter_code
_entity_poly.pdbx_strand_id
1 'polypeptide(L)'
;RIEVSLEDLIDQTPAQLLDWVVTYVPIPEGILLTDESLSQKQLKQEGDDTRVPLQFYNLTSVDFSDSLRVAYRLLNTTSQQALQDTLNIAPLAAGDTATFEIPVSTRDKVGENDLTVFVNPRILREQDYDNNQLVVSSFLEVTADELNPVIDVAFDGAYIMDGDIVSPRPVITV
;
A
#
# COMPACT_ATOMS: atom_id res chain seq x y z
N ARG A 1 30.97 1.06 14.27
CA ARG A 1 31.94 1.00 15.37
C ARG A 1 32.80 2.27 15.29
N ILE A 2 32.90 3.01 16.38
CA ILE A 2 33.81 4.15 16.51
C ILE A 2 34.93 3.68 17.43
N GLU A 3 36.18 3.93 17.04
CA GLU A 3 37.37 3.55 17.75
C GLU A 3 38.27 4.77 17.90
N VAL A 4 38.75 5.01 19.10
CA VAL A 4 39.67 6.11 19.43
C VAL A 4 40.95 5.50 19.98
N SER A 5 42.09 5.87 19.39
CA SER A 5 43.41 5.52 19.92
C SER A 5 44.06 6.79 20.48
N LEU A 6 44.53 6.72 21.72
CA LEU A 6 45.20 7.82 22.41
C LEU A 6 46.59 7.35 22.81
N GLU A 7 47.62 8.10 22.39
CA GLU A 7 49.02 7.75 22.65
C GLU A 7 49.81 9.02 23.04
N ASP A 8 50.54 8.93 24.11
CA ASP A 8 51.53 9.96 24.50
C ASP A 8 52.95 9.43 24.20
N LEU A 9 53.56 9.96 23.18
CA LEU A 9 54.88 9.57 22.70
C LEU A 9 56.05 10.26 23.41
N ILE A 10 55.77 11.30 24.22
CA ILE A 10 56.79 12.13 24.84
C ILE A 10 57.01 11.68 26.30
N ASP A 11 56.00 11.76 27.12
CA ASP A 11 56.09 11.51 28.54
C ASP A 11 55.61 10.11 28.98
N GLN A 12 55.02 9.37 28.06
CA GLN A 12 54.45 8.03 28.27
C GLN A 12 53.46 7.98 29.46
N THR A 13 52.78 9.07 29.70
CA THR A 13 51.75 9.16 30.71
C THR A 13 50.46 8.48 30.21
N PRO A 14 49.66 7.85 31.08
CA PRO A 14 48.37 7.30 30.66
C PRO A 14 47.48 8.38 30.09
N ALA A 15 47.06 8.22 28.84
CA ALA A 15 46.11 9.13 28.22
C ALA A 15 44.78 9.07 28.98
N GLN A 16 44.20 10.24 29.25
CA GLN A 16 42.91 10.40 29.92
C GLN A 16 41.89 10.98 28.96
N LEU A 17 40.81 10.26 28.71
CA LEU A 17 39.67 10.76 28.00
C LEU A 17 38.70 11.37 29.01
N LEU A 18 38.60 12.72 29.03
CA LEU A 18 37.73 13.43 29.97
C LEU A 18 36.28 13.53 29.45
N ASP A 19 36.11 13.73 28.15
CA ASP A 19 34.80 13.86 27.52
C ASP A 19 34.78 13.19 26.17
N TRP A 20 33.62 12.64 25.85
CA TRP A 20 33.32 12.14 24.52
C TRP A 20 31.94 12.61 24.09
N VAL A 21 31.89 13.36 23.00
CA VAL A 21 30.63 13.85 22.41
C VAL A 21 30.46 13.28 21.02
N VAL A 22 29.34 12.63 20.79
CA VAL A 22 28.92 12.21 19.46
C VAL A 22 27.78 13.12 19.00
N THR A 23 28.01 13.87 17.94
CA THR A 23 26.98 14.67 17.30
C THR A 23 26.42 13.93 16.09
N TYR A 24 25.10 13.97 15.92
CA TYR A 24 24.42 13.38 14.77
C TYR A 24 23.31 14.32 14.30
N VAL A 25 22.93 14.21 13.04
CA VAL A 25 21.74 14.85 12.50
C VAL A 25 20.60 13.84 12.67
N PRO A 26 19.57 14.17 13.46
CA PRO A 26 18.44 13.27 13.61
C PRO A 26 17.71 13.15 12.27
N ILE A 27 17.26 11.96 11.95
CA ILE A 27 16.43 11.64 10.80
C ILE A 27 15.10 11.07 11.27
N PRO A 28 14.01 11.27 10.51
CA PRO A 28 12.73 10.68 10.85
C PRO A 28 12.80 9.15 10.82
N GLU A 29 11.85 8.54 11.50
CA GLU A 29 11.64 7.09 11.52
C GLU A 29 10.16 6.83 11.58
N GLY A 30 9.65 6.00 10.70
CA GLY A 30 8.25 5.64 10.65
C GLY A 30 8.01 4.15 10.87
N ILE A 31 6.76 3.79 11.08
CA ILE A 31 6.31 2.40 11.17
C ILE A 31 4.95 2.23 10.50
N LEU A 32 4.82 1.20 9.70
CA LEU A 32 3.55 0.80 9.12
C LEU A 32 2.74 0.01 10.16
N LEU A 33 1.60 0.57 10.54
CA LEU A 33 0.68 -0.06 11.49
C LEU A 33 -0.36 -0.89 10.74
N THR A 34 -0.60 -2.09 11.24
CA THR A 34 -1.58 -3.02 10.71
C THR A 34 -2.59 -3.37 11.80
N ASP A 35 -3.83 -3.59 11.42
CA ASP A 35 -4.84 -4.10 12.32
C ASP A 35 -5.09 -5.61 12.09
N GLU A 36 -5.88 -6.21 12.99
CA GLU A 36 -6.18 -7.64 12.93
C GLU A 36 -7.02 -8.03 11.70
N SER A 37 -7.69 -7.08 11.04
CA SER A 37 -8.51 -7.37 9.86
C SER A 37 -7.68 -7.88 8.68
N LEU A 38 -6.42 -7.47 8.59
CA LEU A 38 -5.49 -7.92 7.57
C LEU A 38 -5.01 -9.36 7.77
N SER A 39 -5.19 -9.92 8.97
CA SER A 39 -4.87 -11.31 9.26
C SER A 39 -5.95 -12.28 8.74
N GLN A 40 -7.10 -11.77 8.33
CA GLN A 40 -8.20 -12.57 7.81
C GLN A 40 -8.23 -12.50 6.29
N LYS A 41 -8.26 -13.68 5.65
CA LYS A 41 -8.45 -13.78 4.20
C LYS A 41 -9.76 -13.11 3.80
N GLN A 42 -9.70 -12.20 2.86
CA GLN A 42 -10.87 -11.57 2.26
C GLN A 42 -11.41 -12.43 1.11
N LEU A 43 -12.73 -12.61 1.08
CA LEU A 43 -13.42 -13.31 -0.01
C LEU A 43 -14.20 -12.29 -0.82
N LYS A 44 -13.98 -12.24 -2.13
CA LYS A 44 -14.62 -11.32 -3.06
C LYS A 44 -15.02 -12.04 -4.34
N GLN A 45 -16.00 -11.47 -5.04
CA GLN A 45 -16.29 -11.84 -6.42
C GLN A 45 -15.53 -10.93 -7.38
N GLU A 46 -15.20 -11.42 -8.54
CA GLU A 46 -14.57 -10.62 -9.60
C GLU A 46 -15.45 -9.41 -9.96
N GLY A 47 -14.85 -8.21 -9.95
CA GLY A 47 -15.57 -6.94 -10.09
C GLY A 47 -15.89 -6.24 -8.77
N ASP A 48 -15.84 -6.94 -7.64
CA ASP A 48 -16.03 -6.34 -6.30
C ASP A 48 -14.72 -5.72 -5.79
N ASP A 49 -14.42 -4.52 -6.22
CA ASP A 49 -13.23 -3.80 -5.76
C ASP A 49 -13.28 -3.56 -4.25
N THR A 50 -12.12 -3.54 -3.61
CA THR A 50 -11.98 -3.32 -2.17
C THR A 50 -10.90 -2.28 -1.88
N ARG A 51 -10.85 -1.83 -0.63
CA ARG A 51 -9.84 -0.91 -0.13
C ARG A 51 -9.24 -1.44 1.16
N VAL A 52 -7.93 -1.31 1.29
CA VAL A 52 -7.18 -1.76 2.45
C VAL A 52 -6.76 -0.54 3.25
N PRO A 53 -7.39 -0.28 4.41
CA PRO A 53 -7.00 0.83 5.27
C PRO A 53 -5.69 0.50 5.99
N LEU A 54 -4.76 1.45 5.98
CA LEU A 54 -3.46 1.34 6.62
C LEU A 54 -3.12 2.66 7.32
N GLN A 55 -2.22 2.58 8.28
CA GLN A 55 -1.70 3.74 9.01
C GLN A 55 -0.19 3.72 9.00
N PHE A 56 0.42 4.89 8.87
CA PHE A 56 1.86 5.07 9.00
C PHE A 56 2.12 6.11 10.09
N TYR A 57 2.87 5.74 11.10
CA TYR A 57 3.15 6.56 12.26
C TYR A 57 4.60 7.02 12.27
N ASN A 58 4.84 8.30 12.48
CA ASN A 58 6.16 8.87 12.70
C ASN A 58 6.57 8.69 14.16
N LEU A 59 7.53 7.80 14.42
CA LEU A 59 8.02 7.43 15.76
C LEU A 59 8.89 8.51 16.41
N THR A 60 9.35 9.51 15.64
CA THR A 60 10.39 10.44 16.07
C THR A 60 9.87 11.85 16.32
N SER A 61 10.76 12.70 16.84
CA SER A 61 10.54 14.15 16.96
C SER A 61 11.00 14.94 15.73
N VAL A 62 11.21 14.27 14.57
CA VAL A 62 11.66 14.86 13.32
C VAL A 62 10.59 14.60 12.27
N ASP A 63 10.23 15.64 11.51
CA ASP A 63 9.22 15.56 10.47
C ASP A 63 9.74 14.83 9.22
N PHE A 64 8.87 14.06 8.56
CA PHE A 64 9.02 13.76 7.15
C PHE A 64 8.60 15.00 6.35
N SER A 65 9.58 15.79 5.94
CA SER A 65 9.34 17.09 5.28
C SER A 65 8.79 16.96 3.86
N ASP A 66 9.00 15.81 3.22
CA ASP A 66 8.53 15.50 1.88
C ASP A 66 7.42 14.44 1.90
N SER A 67 6.67 14.38 0.80
CA SER A 67 5.65 13.34 0.61
C SER A 67 6.27 11.94 0.63
N LEU A 68 5.64 11.04 1.37
CA LEU A 68 6.03 9.63 1.44
C LEU A 68 5.36 8.84 0.32
N ARG A 69 6.15 8.13 -0.47
CA ARG A 69 5.64 7.20 -1.47
C ARG A 69 5.27 5.88 -0.81
N VAL A 70 4.12 5.35 -1.19
CA VAL A 70 3.69 4.00 -0.85
C VAL A 70 3.68 3.17 -2.12
N ALA A 71 4.52 2.16 -2.18
CA ALA A 71 4.50 1.17 -3.26
C ALA A 71 3.69 -0.05 -2.81
N TYR A 72 2.83 -0.57 -3.66
CA TYR A 72 2.10 -1.79 -3.36
C TYR A 72 2.03 -2.73 -4.55
N ARG A 73 1.88 -4.01 -4.25
CA ARG A 73 1.82 -5.10 -5.22
C ARG A 73 0.77 -6.10 -4.79
N LEU A 74 -0.15 -6.41 -5.68
CA LEU A 74 -1.05 -7.56 -5.57
C LEU A 74 -0.58 -8.63 -6.56
N LEU A 75 -0.19 -9.79 -6.05
CA LEU A 75 0.30 -10.91 -6.85
C LEU A 75 -0.74 -12.04 -6.83
N ASN A 76 -1.29 -12.38 -7.98
CA ASN A 76 -2.07 -13.61 -8.12
C ASN A 76 -1.13 -14.82 -8.10
N THR A 77 -1.32 -15.71 -7.12
CA THR A 77 -0.41 -16.84 -6.88
C THR A 77 -0.52 -17.94 -7.94
N THR A 78 -1.67 -18.03 -8.62
CA THR A 78 -1.90 -19.03 -9.66
C THR A 78 -1.37 -18.58 -11.03
N SER A 79 -1.77 -17.40 -11.47
CA SER A 79 -1.38 -16.87 -12.80
C SER A 79 0.01 -16.20 -12.79
N GLN A 80 0.56 -15.93 -11.60
CA GLN A 80 1.79 -15.17 -11.38
C GLN A 80 1.74 -13.73 -11.95
N GLN A 81 0.55 -13.23 -12.26
CA GLN A 81 0.35 -11.86 -12.68
C GLN A 81 0.32 -10.94 -11.47
N ALA A 82 1.01 -9.82 -11.58
CA ALA A 82 1.05 -8.82 -10.52
C ALA A 82 0.49 -7.47 -11.01
N LEU A 83 -0.37 -6.87 -10.18
CA LEU A 83 -0.66 -5.46 -10.23
C LEU A 83 0.35 -4.75 -9.33
N GLN A 84 1.04 -3.74 -9.85
CA GLN A 84 1.93 -2.89 -9.07
C GLN A 84 1.56 -1.44 -9.32
N ASP A 85 1.44 -0.67 -8.24
CA ASP A 85 1.15 0.75 -8.34
C ASP A 85 1.71 1.49 -7.13
N THR A 86 1.60 2.82 -7.14
CA THR A 86 2.08 3.68 -6.07
C THR A 86 1.06 4.76 -5.74
N LEU A 87 1.01 5.16 -4.48
CA LEU A 87 0.33 6.36 -4.03
C LEU A 87 1.29 7.21 -3.17
N ASN A 88 0.92 8.46 -2.92
CA ASN A 88 1.68 9.33 -2.03
C ASN A 88 0.80 9.76 -0.86
N ILE A 89 1.40 9.77 0.33
CA ILE A 89 0.85 10.43 1.51
C ILE A 89 1.56 11.76 1.72
N ALA A 90 0.85 12.71 2.30
CA ALA A 90 1.41 14.04 2.57
C ALA A 90 2.61 13.96 3.51
N PRO A 91 3.45 15.01 3.58
CA PRO A 91 4.47 15.14 4.61
C PRO A 91 3.88 14.88 5.99
N LEU A 92 4.61 14.18 6.85
CA LEU A 92 4.12 13.69 8.14
C LEU A 92 4.91 14.33 9.28
N ALA A 93 4.22 15.12 10.12
CA ALA A 93 4.86 15.76 11.26
C ALA A 93 5.34 14.74 12.30
N ALA A 94 6.23 15.19 13.15
CA ALA A 94 6.77 14.43 14.27
C ALA A 94 5.66 13.91 15.19
N GLY A 95 5.63 12.61 15.44
CA GLY A 95 4.64 11.98 16.31
C GLY A 95 3.22 11.86 15.72
N ASP A 96 3.02 12.24 14.46
CA ASP A 96 1.71 12.14 13.81
C ASP A 96 1.52 10.80 13.09
N THR A 97 0.27 10.50 12.79
CA THR A 97 -0.17 9.31 12.03
C THR A 97 -0.86 9.72 10.74
N ALA A 98 -0.40 9.16 9.63
CA ALA A 98 -1.10 9.26 8.35
C ALA A 98 -1.97 8.01 8.14
N THR A 99 -3.25 8.23 7.81
CA THR A 99 -4.17 7.15 7.38
C THR A 99 -4.35 7.21 5.87
N PHE A 100 -4.27 6.07 5.21
CA PHE A 100 -4.43 5.95 3.76
C PHE A 100 -5.06 4.61 3.39
N GLU A 101 -5.52 4.48 2.15
CA GLU A 101 -6.15 3.25 1.66
C GLU A 101 -5.46 2.77 0.40
N ILE A 102 -5.17 1.48 0.31
CA ILE A 102 -4.72 0.82 -0.91
C ILE A 102 -5.94 0.38 -1.70
N PRO A 103 -6.17 0.92 -2.92
CA PRO A 103 -7.23 0.43 -3.79
C PRO A 103 -6.83 -0.93 -4.38
N VAL A 104 -7.71 -1.91 -4.28
CA VAL A 104 -7.50 -3.26 -4.80
C VAL A 104 -8.64 -3.59 -5.76
N SER A 105 -8.32 -3.70 -7.05
CA SER A 105 -9.26 -4.19 -8.05
C SER A 105 -9.19 -5.72 -8.12
N THR A 106 -10.36 -6.35 -8.11
CA THR A 106 -10.49 -7.81 -8.21
C THR A 106 -10.59 -8.31 -9.64
N ARG A 107 -10.70 -7.40 -10.62
CA ARG A 107 -10.81 -7.74 -12.03
C ARG A 107 -9.55 -8.46 -12.52
N ASP A 108 -9.73 -9.59 -13.20
CA ASP A 108 -8.65 -10.46 -13.68
C ASP A 108 -7.74 -11.01 -12.54
N LYS A 109 -8.31 -11.17 -11.32
CA LYS A 109 -7.59 -11.63 -10.14
C LYS A 109 -8.17 -12.92 -9.54
N VAL A 110 -8.93 -13.68 -10.33
CA VAL A 110 -9.53 -14.95 -9.86
C VAL A 110 -8.47 -15.86 -9.24
N GLY A 111 -8.79 -16.42 -8.08
CA GLY A 111 -7.92 -17.25 -7.25
C GLY A 111 -7.29 -16.48 -6.08
N GLU A 112 -6.24 -17.04 -5.52
CA GLU A 112 -5.54 -16.46 -4.37
C GLU A 112 -4.57 -15.34 -4.78
N ASN A 113 -4.54 -14.29 -3.98
CA ASN A 113 -3.71 -13.11 -4.21
C ASN A 113 -2.99 -12.70 -2.92
N ASP A 114 -1.68 -12.44 -3.04
CA ASP A 114 -0.82 -11.91 -1.99
C ASP A 114 -0.71 -10.40 -2.11
N LEU A 115 -0.73 -9.71 -0.96
CA LEU A 115 -0.54 -8.26 -0.88
C LEU A 115 0.82 -7.93 -0.29
N THR A 116 1.57 -7.06 -0.94
CA THR A 116 2.79 -6.44 -0.40
C THR A 116 2.64 -4.93 -0.44
N VAL A 117 2.97 -4.27 0.66
CA VAL A 117 2.98 -2.80 0.77
C VAL A 117 4.33 -2.36 1.34
N PHE A 118 4.88 -1.29 0.81
CA PHE A 118 6.11 -0.68 1.30
C PHE A 118 5.95 0.85 1.33
N VAL A 119 5.90 1.42 2.51
CA VAL A 119 5.91 2.88 2.71
C VAL A 119 7.35 3.36 2.69
N ASN A 120 7.60 4.46 1.98
CA ASN A 120 8.94 5.01 1.76
C ASN A 120 9.98 3.97 1.28
N PRO A 121 9.84 3.40 0.09
CA PRO A 121 10.74 2.37 -0.41
C PRO A 121 12.17 2.94 -0.64
N ARG A 122 12.85 3.31 0.45
CA ARG A 122 14.21 3.88 0.52
C ARG A 122 14.40 5.18 -0.28
N ILE A 123 13.36 6.01 -0.36
CA ILE A 123 13.39 7.31 -1.06
C ILE A 123 13.84 8.41 -0.10
N LEU A 124 13.15 8.55 1.04
CA LEU A 124 13.56 9.45 2.11
C LEU A 124 14.40 8.66 3.12
N ARG A 125 15.30 9.35 3.80
CA ARG A 125 16.18 8.72 4.80
C ARG A 125 15.40 8.36 6.05
N GLU A 126 15.52 7.13 6.50
CA GLU A 126 15.04 6.58 7.76
C GLU A 126 16.12 5.74 8.44
N GLN A 127 15.94 5.42 9.72
CA GLN A 127 16.88 4.59 10.46
C GLN A 127 16.72 3.12 10.08
N ASP A 128 15.47 2.68 9.92
CA ASP A 128 15.08 1.34 9.51
C ASP A 128 13.98 1.40 8.45
N TYR A 129 13.99 0.49 7.51
CA TYR A 129 12.97 0.35 6.47
C TYR A 129 12.20 -0.96 6.56
N ASP A 130 12.62 -1.88 7.42
CA ASP A 130 12.00 -3.20 7.52
C ASP A 130 10.64 -3.12 8.24
N ASN A 131 10.48 -2.13 9.12
CA ASN A 131 9.22 -1.81 9.81
C ASN A 131 8.19 -1.06 8.93
N ASN A 132 8.58 -0.68 7.71
CA ASN A 132 7.75 -0.01 6.71
C ASN A 132 7.11 -0.95 5.71
N GLN A 133 7.29 -2.26 5.88
CA GLN A 133 6.84 -3.27 4.95
C GLN A 133 5.75 -4.15 5.55
N LEU A 134 4.77 -4.48 4.72
CA LEU A 134 3.72 -5.44 5.02
C LEU A 134 3.68 -6.48 3.90
N VAL A 135 3.69 -7.74 4.28
CA VAL A 135 3.46 -8.87 3.36
C VAL A 135 2.35 -9.73 3.94
N VAL A 136 1.25 -9.85 3.22
CA VAL A 136 0.11 -10.70 3.60
C VAL A 136 -0.09 -11.74 2.52
N SER A 137 0.28 -12.98 2.82
CA SER A 137 0.02 -14.11 1.94
C SER A 137 -1.44 -14.51 2.00
N SER A 138 -2.00 -14.94 0.86
CA SER A 138 -3.42 -15.30 0.72
C SER A 138 -4.37 -14.22 1.28
N PHE A 139 -4.00 -12.95 1.08
CA PHE A 139 -4.76 -11.79 1.54
C PHE A 139 -6.18 -11.78 0.99
N LEU A 140 -6.33 -12.11 -0.29
CA LEU A 140 -7.58 -12.00 -1.02
C LEU A 140 -7.80 -13.26 -1.88
N GLU A 141 -8.97 -13.87 -1.76
CA GLU A 141 -9.44 -14.90 -2.68
C GLU A 141 -10.60 -14.35 -3.51
N VAL A 142 -10.45 -14.40 -4.83
CA VAL A 142 -11.43 -13.90 -5.79
C VAL A 142 -12.09 -15.09 -6.49
N THR A 143 -13.41 -15.16 -6.44
CA THR A 143 -14.20 -16.10 -7.22
C THR A 143 -14.59 -15.46 -8.56
N ALA A 144 -14.63 -16.26 -9.62
CA ALA A 144 -15.07 -15.76 -10.93
C ALA A 144 -16.51 -15.27 -10.88
N ASP A 145 -16.80 -14.19 -11.63
CA ASP A 145 -18.17 -13.80 -11.90
C ASP A 145 -18.66 -14.58 -13.14
N GLU A 146 -19.53 -15.55 -12.89
CA GLU A 146 -20.15 -16.38 -13.95
C GLU A 146 -21.54 -15.86 -14.36
N LEU A 147 -21.97 -14.73 -13.79
CA LEU A 147 -23.28 -14.15 -14.12
C LEU A 147 -23.20 -13.33 -15.39
N ASN A 148 -23.91 -13.80 -16.41
CA ASN A 148 -24.06 -13.01 -17.62
C ASN A 148 -24.97 -11.81 -17.34
N PRO A 149 -24.61 -10.59 -17.78
CA PRO A 149 -25.49 -9.43 -17.66
C PRO A 149 -26.79 -9.67 -18.44
N VAL A 150 -27.91 -9.45 -17.80
CA VAL A 150 -29.22 -9.44 -18.45
C VAL A 150 -29.48 -8.02 -18.95
N ILE A 151 -29.64 -7.88 -20.26
CA ILE A 151 -29.97 -6.59 -20.88
C ILE A 151 -31.42 -6.66 -21.34
N ASP A 152 -32.26 -5.83 -20.75
CA ASP A 152 -33.63 -5.62 -21.21
C ASP A 152 -33.67 -4.38 -22.14
N VAL A 153 -34.16 -4.57 -23.35
CA VAL A 153 -34.31 -3.48 -24.32
C VAL A 153 -35.78 -3.32 -24.66
N ALA A 154 -36.31 -2.11 -24.40
CA ALA A 154 -37.68 -1.76 -24.77
C ALA A 154 -37.68 -0.66 -25.84
N PHE A 155 -38.63 -0.74 -26.76
CA PHE A 155 -38.88 0.27 -27.80
C PHE A 155 -40.23 0.92 -27.54
N ASP A 156 -40.23 2.24 -27.34
CA ASP A 156 -41.43 3.01 -26.96
C ASP A 156 -42.16 2.45 -25.71
N GLY A 157 -41.33 1.86 -24.78
CA GLY A 157 -41.83 1.26 -23.52
C GLY A 157 -42.37 -0.16 -23.66
N ALA A 158 -42.26 -0.80 -24.85
CA ALA A 158 -42.67 -2.19 -25.09
C ALA A 158 -41.50 -3.09 -25.45
N TYR A 159 -41.51 -4.33 -24.94
CA TYR A 159 -40.61 -5.37 -25.44
C TYR A 159 -41.12 -5.86 -26.82
N ILE A 160 -40.22 -5.94 -27.78
CA ILE A 160 -40.51 -6.36 -29.15
C ILE A 160 -39.92 -7.72 -29.46
N MET A 161 -40.55 -8.47 -30.31
CA MET A 161 -40.06 -9.71 -30.88
C MET A 161 -39.58 -9.51 -32.32
N ASP A 162 -38.85 -10.50 -32.83
CA ASP A 162 -38.41 -10.49 -34.24
C ASP A 162 -39.64 -10.39 -35.18
N GLY A 163 -39.61 -9.38 -36.07
CA GLY A 163 -40.71 -9.09 -36.98
C GLY A 163 -41.75 -8.09 -36.48
N ASP A 164 -41.67 -7.61 -35.25
CA ASP A 164 -42.57 -6.56 -34.75
C ASP A 164 -42.33 -5.22 -35.46
N ILE A 165 -43.41 -4.48 -35.67
CA ILE A 165 -43.34 -3.15 -36.29
C ILE A 165 -43.11 -2.13 -35.18
N VAL A 166 -42.04 -1.37 -35.31
CA VAL A 166 -41.71 -0.26 -34.39
C VAL A 166 -41.92 1.09 -35.06
N SER A 167 -42.08 2.14 -34.27
CA SER A 167 -42.14 3.51 -34.75
C SER A 167 -40.91 3.85 -35.62
N PRO A 168 -41.05 4.70 -36.69
CA PRO A 168 -39.89 5.16 -37.45
C PRO A 168 -38.84 5.94 -36.66
N ARG A 169 -39.18 6.36 -35.46
CA ARG A 169 -38.29 7.04 -34.50
C ARG A 169 -38.60 6.55 -33.08
N PRO A 170 -38.23 5.31 -32.74
CA PRO A 170 -38.55 4.76 -31.43
C PRO A 170 -37.66 5.38 -30.35
N VAL A 171 -38.23 5.49 -29.16
CA VAL A 171 -37.44 5.71 -27.93
C VAL A 171 -36.94 4.36 -27.47
N ILE A 172 -35.62 4.17 -27.44
CA ILE A 172 -34.99 2.94 -26.97
C ILE A 172 -34.61 3.13 -25.49
N THR A 173 -35.08 2.23 -24.65
CA THR A 173 -34.73 2.15 -23.23
C THR A 173 -33.98 0.84 -23.01
N VAL A 174 -32.82 0.95 -22.31
CA VAL A 174 -31.93 -0.17 -21.97
C VAL A 174 -31.77 -0.21 -20.46
#